data_a426c1c1940cc5b7211798d58116b220
#
_entry.id   a426c1c1940cc5b7211798d58116b220
#
_cell.length_a   1.000
_cell.length_b   1.000
_cell.length_c   1.000
_cell.angle_alpha   90.00
_cell.angle_beta   90.00
_cell.angle_gamma   90.00
#
_symmetry.space_group_name_H-M   'P 1'
#
loop_
_entity.id
_entity.type
_entity.pdbx_description
1 polymer ?
#
loop_
_entity_poly.entity_id
_entity_poly.type
_entity_poly.pdbx_seq_one_letter_code
_entity_poly.pdbx_strand_id
1 'polypeptide(L)'
;MKKLLFSLSLALVAFLASSCSDDKRDAIGRTEIVIETSRGNITARLYDDTPIHRDNFIKMIEEGVYDNLIWNRIVPGVTIQTGEPTQKAGGAAPTVDASKFRHTLPAEIKFPRHFHKAGALAMCRQPDDVNPDRVSSGTHFYIVSGKKYDLGSLAEVWQGRRDDEPGFKLPSLSAYQKKVYTTKGGAPLLDGDYTIFGEVVDGMGVVESINKVPIDAEEHPLKEVVVKRIRIVKR
;
A
#
# COMPACT_ATOMS: atom_id res chain seq x y z
N MET A 1 -63.58 -51.42 -6.78
CA MET A 1 -62.11 -51.46 -6.76
C MET A 1 -61.58 -50.09 -7.25
N LYS A 2 -61.28 -49.17 -6.34
CA LYS A 2 -60.81 -47.81 -6.65
C LYS A 2 -59.32 -47.80 -6.42
N LYS A 3 -58.56 -47.54 -7.49
CA LYS A 3 -57.09 -47.33 -7.45
C LYS A 3 -56.81 -45.90 -7.00
N LEU A 4 -56.13 -45.75 -5.87
CA LEU A 4 -55.66 -44.50 -5.35
C LEU A 4 -54.25 -44.23 -5.95
N LEU A 5 -54.12 -43.18 -6.73
CA LEU A 5 -52.84 -42.68 -7.26
C LEU A 5 -52.27 -41.69 -6.24
N PHE A 6 -51.14 -42.05 -5.61
CA PHE A 6 -50.32 -41.16 -4.78
C PHE A 6 -49.39 -40.37 -5.73
N SER A 7 -49.62 -39.08 -5.85
CA SER A 7 -48.71 -38.19 -6.53
C SER A 7 -47.67 -37.69 -5.54
N LEU A 8 -46.43 -38.06 -5.76
CA LEU A 8 -45.25 -37.64 -4.97
C LEU A 8 -44.74 -36.29 -5.52
N SER A 9 -45.06 -35.21 -4.83
CA SER A 9 -44.54 -33.88 -5.15
C SER A 9 -43.11 -33.75 -4.63
N LEU A 10 -42.15 -33.77 -5.55
CA LEU A 10 -40.74 -33.53 -5.27
C LEU A 10 -40.53 -32.00 -5.13
N ALA A 11 -40.44 -31.50 -3.88
CA ALA A 11 -40.08 -30.11 -3.60
C ALA A 11 -38.57 -29.92 -3.83
N LEU A 12 -38.20 -29.28 -4.93
CA LEU A 12 -36.85 -28.86 -5.24
C LEU A 12 -36.49 -27.66 -4.35
N VAL A 13 -35.82 -27.88 -3.26
CA VAL A 13 -35.22 -26.83 -2.42
C VAL A 13 -34.01 -26.29 -3.16
N ALA A 14 -34.17 -25.16 -3.86
CA ALA A 14 -33.06 -24.40 -4.40
C ALA A 14 -32.29 -23.74 -3.24
N PHE A 15 -31.14 -24.29 -2.88
CA PHE A 15 -30.17 -23.64 -2.02
C PHE A 15 -29.59 -22.44 -2.77
N LEU A 16 -30.09 -21.25 -2.48
CA LEU A 16 -29.43 -20.02 -2.86
C LEU A 16 -28.12 -19.93 -2.07
N ALA A 17 -27.05 -20.44 -2.65
CA ALA A 17 -25.72 -20.12 -2.24
C ALA A 17 -25.49 -18.63 -2.53
N SER A 18 -25.79 -17.79 -1.54
CA SER A 18 -25.46 -16.37 -1.57
C SER A 18 -23.94 -16.28 -1.58
N SER A 19 -23.39 -16.05 -2.77
CA SER A 19 -21.95 -15.94 -2.94
C SER A 19 -21.48 -14.62 -2.32
N CYS A 20 -20.87 -14.70 -1.17
CA CYS A 20 -20.05 -13.63 -0.58
C CYS A 20 -18.77 -13.38 -1.41
N SER A 21 -18.90 -13.08 -2.71
CA SER A 21 -17.77 -12.85 -3.61
C SER A 21 -17.68 -11.42 -4.15
N ASP A 22 -18.67 -10.54 -3.90
CA ASP A 22 -18.71 -9.21 -4.52
C ASP A 22 -17.94 -8.14 -3.74
N ASP A 23 -17.72 -8.30 -2.46
CA ASP A 23 -17.04 -7.30 -1.60
C ASP A 23 -15.52 -7.17 -1.84
N LYS A 24 -14.92 -8.06 -2.63
CA LYS A 24 -13.47 -8.02 -2.94
C LYS A 24 -13.13 -7.30 -4.26
N ARG A 25 -14.10 -7.14 -5.17
CA ARG A 25 -13.86 -6.51 -6.48
C ARG A 25 -13.99 -5.01 -6.44
N ASP A 26 -14.81 -4.46 -5.56
CA ASP A 26 -15.09 -3.03 -5.51
C ASP A 26 -13.99 -2.20 -4.82
N ALA A 27 -13.10 -2.83 -4.05
CA ALA A 27 -11.93 -2.18 -3.45
C ALA A 27 -10.74 -2.06 -4.43
N ILE A 28 -10.75 -2.82 -5.52
CA ILE A 28 -9.70 -2.80 -6.55
C ILE A 28 -10.05 -1.69 -7.52
N GLY A 29 -9.46 -0.52 -7.33
CA GLY A 29 -9.68 0.66 -8.15
C GLY A 29 -9.46 0.42 -9.64
N ARG A 30 -10.11 1.23 -10.45
CA ARG A 30 -10.00 1.19 -11.91
C ARG A 30 -8.78 1.94 -12.41
N THR A 31 -8.26 2.90 -11.63
CA THR A 31 -7.13 3.73 -12.01
C THR A 31 -5.82 2.97 -11.89
N GLU A 32 -5.12 2.86 -12.99
CA GLU A 32 -3.77 2.30 -13.06
C GLU A 32 -2.75 3.39 -13.42
N ILE A 33 -1.60 3.34 -12.75
CA ILE A 33 -0.48 4.25 -12.94
C ILE A 33 0.78 3.48 -13.27
N VAL A 34 1.71 4.13 -13.95
CA VAL A 34 3.08 3.62 -14.16
C VAL A 34 4.07 4.61 -13.56
N ILE A 35 4.89 4.14 -12.63
CA ILE A 35 6.04 4.84 -12.06
C ILE A 35 7.25 4.46 -12.91
N GLU A 36 7.71 5.38 -13.75
CA GLU A 36 8.91 5.20 -14.58
C GLU A 36 10.13 5.55 -13.73
N THR A 37 11.02 4.58 -13.52
CA THR A 37 12.21 4.79 -12.69
C THR A 37 13.50 4.61 -13.51
N SER A 38 14.64 4.99 -12.92
CA SER A 38 15.96 4.69 -13.50
C SER A 38 16.30 3.19 -13.48
N ARG A 39 15.47 2.35 -12.80
CA ARG A 39 15.66 0.90 -12.70
C ARG A 39 14.58 0.07 -13.38
N GLY A 40 13.64 0.72 -14.05
CA GLY A 40 12.51 0.07 -14.72
C GLY A 40 11.17 0.66 -14.31
N ASN A 41 10.10 0.07 -14.80
CA ASN A 41 8.74 0.52 -14.54
C ASN A 41 8.08 -0.28 -13.43
N ILE A 42 7.28 0.41 -12.62
CA ILE A 42 6.41 -0.17 -11.61
C ILE A 42 4.98 0.20 -11.98
N THR A 43 4.11 -0.77 -12.22
CA THR A 43 2.69 -0.52 -12.46
C THR A 43 1.92 -0.75 -11.15
N ALA A 44 1.13 0.24 -10.76
CA ALA A 44 0.30 0.14 -9.56
C ALA A 44 -1.16 0.48 -9.88
N ARG A 45 -2.05 -0.06 -9.08
CA ARG A 45 -3.49 0.20 -9.12
C ARG A 45 -3.88 0.95 -7.85
N LEU A 46 -4.62 2.05 -8.00
CA LEU A 46 -5.13 2.84 -6.88
C LEU A 46 -6.49 2.29 -6.42
N TYR A 47 -6.77 2.35 -5.12
CA TYR A 47 -8.02 1.84 -4.55
C TYR A 47 -9.14 2.89 -4.59
N ASP A 48 -10.37 2.44 -4.89
CA ASP A 48 -11.54 3.32 -4.95
C ASP A 48 -12.11 3.64 -3.57
N ASP A 49 -11.84 2.82 -2.57
CA ASP A 49 -12.32 3.00 -1.19
C ASP A 49 -11.42 3.87 -0.30
N THR A 50 -10.37 4.46 -0.88
CA THR A 50 -9.55 5.53 -0.29
C THR A 50 -9.51 6.75 -1.22
N PRO A 51 -10.70 7.36 -1.50
CA PRO A 51 -10.84 8.36 -2.56
C PRO A 51 -10.04 9.63 -2.31
N ILE A 52 -9.89 10.09 -1.06
CA ILE A 52 -9.12 11.30 -0.75
C ILE A 52 -7.66 11.12 -1.16
N HIS A 53 -7.06 10.00 -0.81
CA HIS A 53 -5.66 9.70 -1.15
C HIS A 53 -5.49 9.42 -2.65
N ARG A 54 -6.39 8.63 -3.25
CA ARG A 54 -6.39 8.36 -4.69
C ARG A 54 -6.46 9.66 -5.51
N ASP A 55 -7.45 10.51 -5.23
CA ASP A 55 -7.69 11.71 -6.02
C ASP A 55 -6.59 12.75 -5.82
N ASN A 56 -6.07 12.88 -4.60
CA ASN A 56 -4.88 13.69 -4.33
C ASN A 56 -3.66 13.16 -5.11
N PHE A 57 -3.42 11.85 -5.09
CA PHE A 57 -2.26 11.28 -5.79
C PHE A 57 -2.36 11.50 -7.31
N ILE A 58 -3.56 11.34 -7.89
CA ILE A 58 -3.85 11.67 -9.30
C ILE A 58 -3.52 13.14 -9.58
N LYS A 59 -3.99 14.05 -8.73
CA LYS A 59 -3.71 15.49 -8.85
C LYS A 59 -2.20 15.78 -8.82
N MET A 60 -1.46 15.16 -7.89
CA MET A 60 -0.01 15.35 -7.79
C MET A 60 0.72 14.84 -9.05
N ILE A 61 0.23 13.75 -9.67
CA ILE A 61 0.74 13.25 -10.96
C ILE A 61 0.49 14.27 -12.08
N GLU A 62 -0.73 14.78 -12.19
CA GLU A 62 -1.13 15.73 -13.24
C GLU A 62 -0.38 17.07 -13.14
N GLU A 63 -0.04 17.47 -11.93
CA GLU A 63 0.75 18.68 -11.66
C GLU A 63 2.27 18.46 -11.80
N GLY A 64 2.73 17.23 -12.13
CA GLY A 64 4.14 16.91 -12.32
C GLY A 64 4.99 16.96 -11.04
N VAL A 65 4.37 16.85 -9.87
CA VAL A 65 5.06 16.90 -8.56
C VAL A 65 6.13 15.83 -8.47
N TYR A 66 5.84 14.64 -9.01
CA TYR A 66 6.71 13.47 -8.93
C TYR A 66 7.79 13.40 -10.02
N ASP A 67 7.82 14.35 -10.96
CA ASP A 67 8.79 14.31 -12.05
C ASP A 67 10.20 14.59 -11.56
N ASN A 68 11.12 13.71 -11.97
CA ASN A 68 12.54 13.78 -11.65
C ASN A 68 12.85 13.76 -10.13
N LEU A 69 12.02 13.11 -9.30
CA LEU A 69 12.30 12.92 -7.88
C LEU A 69 13.31 11.79 -7.67
N ILE A 70 13.95 11.79 -6.50
CA ILE A 70 14.74 10.65 -6.04
C ILE A 70 13.93 9.78 -5.06
N TRP A 71 14.22 8.47 -5.03
CA TRP A 71 13.87 7.63 -3.88
C TRP A 71 14.78 8.05 -2.74
N ASN A 72 14.25 8.82 -1.80
CA ASN A 72 15.05 9.52 -0.79
C ASN A 72 15.27 8.72 0.49
N ARG A 73 14.51 7.63 0.72
CA ARG A 73 14.70 6.77 1.87
C ARG A 73 14.43 5.31 1.53
N ILE A 74 15.34 4.44 1.88
CA ILE A 74 15.22 2.99 1.66
C ILE A 74 15.38 2.28 3.00
N VAL A 75 14.30 1.64 3.47
CA VAL A 75 14.37 0.78 4.65
C VAL A 75 14.51 -0.67 4.17
N PRO A 76 15.70 -1.28 4.32
CA PRO A 76 15.97 -2.60 3.77
C PRO A 76 14.98 -3.67 4.25
N GLY A 77 14.40 -4.42 3.31
CA GLY A 77 13.40 -5.45 3.60
C GLY A 77 12.05 -4.92 4.09
N VAL A 78 11.82 -3.60 4.06
CA VAL A 78 10.57 -2.98 4.53
C VAL A 78 9.93 -2.12 3.44
N THR A 79 10.54 -0.96 3.11
CA THR A 79 9.92 0.01 2.19
C THR A 79 10.95 0.73 1.32
N ILE A 80 10.46 1.32 0.23
CA ILE A 80 11.14 2.37 -0.55
C ILE A 80 10.25 3.61 -0.53
N GLN A 81 10.82 4.80 -0.27
CA GLN A 81 10.08 6.05 -0.04
C GLN A 81 10.54 7.16 -0.97
N THR A 82 9.59 8.00 -1.40
CA THR A 82 9.82 9.20 -2.22
C THR A 82 8.69 10.21 -1.98
N GLY A 83 8.72 11.34 -2.68
CA GLY A 83 7.63 12.32 -2.65
C GLY A 83 7.99 13.67 -2.04
N GLU A 84 9.29 13.94 -1.71
CA GLU A 84 9.73 15.28 -1.34
C GLU A 84 9.93 16.13 -2.61
N PRO A 85 9.05 17.12 -2.88
CA PRO A 85 9.07 17.86 -4.15
C PRO A 85 10.37 18.64 -4.41
N THR A 86 11.14 18.91 -3.36
CA THR A 86 12.43 19.63 -3.44
C THR A 86 13.61 18.71 -3.74
N GLN A 87 13.45 17.40 -3.59
CA GLN A 87 14.52 16.43 -3.79
C GLN A 87 14.54 15.88 -5.23
N LYS A 88 14.99 16.73 -6.16
CA LYS A 88 15.12 16.39 -7.58
C LYS A 88 16.48 15.75 -7.87
N ALA A 89 16.49 14.81 -8.82
CA ALA A 89 17.71 14.15 -9.28
C ALA A 89 18.76 15.14 -9.77
N GLY A 90 20.02 14.88 -9.43
CA GLY A 90 21.15 15.75 -9.81
C GLY A 90 21.11 17.13 -9.16
N GLY A 91 20.36 17.32 -8.08
CA GLY A 91 20.21 18.62 -7.43
C GLY A 91 19.46 19.65 -8.27
N ALA A 92 18.66 19.22 -9.27
CA ALA A 92 17.89 20.11 -10.10
C ALA A 92 16.86 20.92 -9.29
N ALA A 93 16.58 22.14 -9.74
CA ALA A 93 15.52 22.95 -9.13
C ALA A 93 14.15 22.27 -9.27
N PRO A 94 13.26 22.42 -8.28
CA PRO A 94 11.89 21.94 -8.39
C PRO A 94 11.19 22.54 -9.62
N THR A 95 10.49 21.71 -10.37
CA THR A 95 9.69 22.13 -11.53
C THR A 95 8.36 22.76 -11.12
N VAL A 96 7.98 22.60 -9.86
CA VAL A 96 6.75 23.10 -9.25
C VAL A 96 7.06 23.90 -7.99
N ASP A 97 6.17 24.80 -7.59
CA ASP A 97 6.27 25.50 -6.30
C ASP A 97 5.96 24.52 -5.16
N ALA A 98 7.02 23.96 -4.58
CA ALA A 98 6.91 22.96 -3.51
C ALA A 98 6.11 23.43 -2.29
N SER A 99 6.00 24.75 -2.04
CA SER A 99 5.23 25.28 -0.91
C SER A 99 3.74 24.98 -1.01
N LYS A 100 3.22 24.85 -2.24
CA LYS A 100 1.81 24.54 -2.51
C LYS A 100 1.43 23.10 -2.18
N PHE A 101 2.41 22.22 -1.96
CA PHE A 101 2.20 20.79 -1.78
C PHE A 101 2.49 20.31 -0.34
N ARG A 102 2.68 21.24 0.60
CA ARG A 102 2.89 20.96 2.03
C ARG A 102 1.58 20.81 2.81
N HIS A 103 0.59 20.14 2.20
CA HIS A 103 -0.69 19.85 2.86
C HIS A 103 -0.72 18.42 3.42
N THR A 104 -1.68 18.19 4.29
CA THR A 104 -1.95 16.87 4.86
C THR A 104 -3.33 16.38 4.42
N LEU A 105 -3.53 15.07 4.49
CA LEU A 105 -4.77 14.39 4.14
C LEU A 105 -5.33 13.69 5.37
N PRO A 106 -6.64 13.79 5.66
CA PRO A 106 -7.26 12.99 6.71
C PRO A 106 -7.06 11.50 6.44
N ALA A 107 -6.84 10.72 7.50
CA ALA A 107 -6.56 9.30 7.38
C ALA A 107 -7.74 8.51 6.77
N GLU A 108 -7.43 7.59 5.85
CA GLU A 108 -8.37 6.60 5.28
C GLU A 108 -7.88 5.17 5.56
N ILE A 109 -7.55 4.88 6.81
CA ILE A 109 -7.01 3.59 7.23
C ILE A 109 -8.12 2.53 7.18
N LYS A 110 -7.97 1.52 6.31
CA LYS A 110 -8.96 0.45 6.06
C LYS A 110 -8.48 -0.94 6.53
N PHE A 111 -7.64 -1.00 7.58
CA PHE A 111 -7.27 -2.28 8.18
C PHE A 111 -8.51 -2.99 8.78
N PRO A 112 -8.70 -4.29 8.66
CA PRO A 112 -7.80 -5.30 8.06
C PRO A 112 -7.96 -5.51 6.54
N ARG A 113 -8.83 -4.77 5.84
CA ARG A 113 -9.05 -4.92 4.39
C ARG A 113 -7.78 -4.64 3.60
N HIS A 114 -7.15 -3.49 3.85
CA HIS A 114 -5.85 -3.13 3.32
C HIS A 114 -4.80 -3.31 4.41
N PHE A 115 -3.74 -4.04 4.10
CA PHE A 115 -2.65 -4.34 5.00
C PHE A 115 -1.31 -4.30 4.24
N HIS A 116 -0.20 -4.14 4.95
CA HIS A 116 1.12 -3.89 4.36
C HIS A 116 1.76 -5.15 3.75
N LYS A 117 1.03 -5.82 2.85
CA LYS A 117 1.62 -6.87 2.00
C LYS A 117 2.69 -6.29 1.09
N ALA A 118 3.63 -7.12 0.61
CA ALA A 118 4.58 -6.70 -0.43
C ALA A 118 3.82 -6.12 -1.64
N GLY A 119 4.25 -4.95 -2.11
CA GLY A 119 3.60 -4.17 -3.15
C GLY A 119 2.51 -3.21 -2.67
N ALA A 120 2.17 -3.15 -1.38
CA ALA A 120 1.24 -2.13 -0.89
C ALA A 120 1.81 -0.72 -1.11
N LEU A 121 0.97 0.19 -1.63
CA LEU A 121 1.27 1.61 -1.85
C LEU A 121 0.57 2.42 -0.76
N ALA A 122 1.33 3.14 0.06
CA ALA A 122 0.82 3.87 1.22
C ALA A 122 1.43 5.26 1.35
N MET A 123 0.69 6.19 1.98
CA MET A 123 1.19 7.53 2.28
C MET A 123 2.00 7.55 3.58
N CYS A 124 3.11 8.31 3.57
CA CYS A 124 3.87 8.61 4.77
C CYS A 124 3.09 9.54 5.70
N ARG A 125 3.42 9.53 6.96
CA ARG A 125 2.91 10.44 7.99
C ARG A 125 3.94 10.67 9.10
N GLN A 126 3.71 11.69 9.90
CA GLN A 126 4.48 11.94 11.12
C GLN A 126 4.10 10.91 12.21
N PRO A 127 4.98 10.65 13.19
CA PRO A 127 4.70 9.77 14.34
C PRO A 127 3.50 10.24 15.18
N ASP A 128 2.92 9.33 15.97
CA ASP A 128 1.68 9.56 16.74
C ASP A 128 1.81 10.64 17.82
N ASP A 129 3.00 10.86 18.38
CA ASP A 129 3.29 11.89 19.40
C ASP A 129 3.08 13.33 18.87
N VAL A 130 3.32 13.56 17.57
CA VAL A 130 3.12 14.86 16.91
C VAL A 130 1.94 14.85 15.93
N ASN A 131 1.35 13.69 15.66
CA ASN A 131 0.26 13.50 14.71
C ASN A 131 -0.75 12.45 15.20
N PRO A 132 -1.46 12.72 16.30
CA PRO A 132 -2.40 11.78 16.90
C PRO A 132 -3.58 11.42 15.98
N ASP A 133 -3.95 12.33 15.07
CA ASP A 133 -5.02 12.12 14.09
C ASP A 133 -4.57 11.27 12.89
N ARG A 134 -3.29 10.90 12.84
CA ARG A 134 -2.69 10.06 11.77
C ARG A 134 -2.91 10.63 10.37
N VAL A 135 -2.96 11.96 10.23
CA VAL A 135 -3.07 12.61 8.92
C VAL A 135 -1.85 12.27 8.07
N SER A 136 -2.10 12.00 6.80
CA SER A 136 -1.05 11.64 5.85
C SER A 136 -0.39 12.87 5.23
N SER A 137 0.86 12.74 4.79
CA SER A 137 1.48 13.70 3.87
C SER A 137 0.67 13.79 2.56
N GLY A 138 0.60 14.96 1.95
CA GLY A 138 -0.03 15.14 0.64
C GLY A 138 0.83 14.65 -0.54
N THR A 139 2.14 14.40 -0.32
CA THR A 139 3.05 14.04 -1.42
C THR A 139 3.92 12.82 -1.13
N HIS A 140 4.39 12.63 0.12
CA HIS A 140 5.30 11.54 0.45
C HIS A 140 4.57 10.21 0.51
N PHE A 141 5.07 9.24 -0.24
CA PHE A 141 4.54 7.89 -0.26
C PHE A 141 5.65 6.83 -0.22
N TYR A 142 5.26 5.62 0.07
CA TYR A 142 6.16 4.46 0.02
C TYR A 142 5.50 3.25 -0.64
N ILE A 143 6.35 2.36 -1.13
CA ILE A 143 5.96 1.03 -1.59
C ILE A 143 6.59 0.01 -0.66
N VAL A 144 5.79 -0.94 -0.19
CA VAL A 144 6.27 -2.04 0.65
C VAL A 144 7.06 -3.02 -0.23
N SER A 145 8.36 -3.13 0.01
CA SER A 145 9.18 -4.22 -0.51
C SER A 145 8.91 -5.48 0.31
N GLY A 146 9.03 -5.33 1.63
CA GLY A 146 8.72 -6.35 2.61
C GLY A 146 9.68 -7.54 2.61
N LYS A 147 9.60 -8.35 3.66
CA LYS A 147 10.25 -9.66 3.76
C LYS A 147 9.22 -10.73 4.00
N LYS A 148 9.55 -12.00 3.72
CA LYS A 148 8.72 -13.15 4.09
C LYS A 148 8.95 -13.50 5.55
N TYR A 149 7.90 -13.93 6.22
CA TYR A 149 7.90 -14.37 7.61
C TYR A 149 7.63 -15.87 7.68
N ASP A 150 8.16 -16.56 8.67
CA ASP A 150 7.56 -17.79 9.16
C ASP A 150 6.47 -17.46 10.20
N LEU A 151 5.68 -18.45 10.62
CA LEU A 151 4.57 -18.21 11.55
C LEU A 151 5.04 -17.78 12.94
N GLY A 152 6.22 -18.23 13.38
CA GLY A 152 6.80 -17.85 14.66
C GLY A 152 7.24 -16.38 14.66
N SER A 153 8.10 -16.01 13.72
CA SER A 153 8.56 -14.63 13.57
C SER A 153 7.41 -13.64 13.30
N LEU A 154 6.36 -14.07 12.60
CA LEU A 154 5.17 -13.26 12.40
C LEU A 154 4.41 -12.98 13.70
N ALA A 155 4.37 -13.95 14.63
CA ALA A 155 3.75 -13.76 15.94
C ALA A 155 4.54 -12.77 16.83
N GLU A 156 5.84 -12.65 16.62
CA GLU A 156 6.74 -11.79 17.40
C GLU A 156 6.83 -10.34 16.87
N VAL A 157 6.35 -10.07 15.66
CA VAL A 157 6.51 -8.77 14.98
C VAL A 157 6.14 -7.57 15.85
N TRP A 158 5.07 -7.70 16.66
CA TRP A 158 4.59 -6.60 17.51
C TRP A 158 5.01 -6.70 18.98
N GLN A 159 5.90 -7.64 19.33
CA GLN A 159 6.30 -7.84 20.73
C GLN A 159 6.95 -6.58 21.29
N GLY A 160 7.94 -5.99 20.57
CA GLY A 160 8.59 -4.77 21.00
C GLY A 160 7.61 -3.61 21.19
N ARG A 161 6.69 -3.42 20.23
CA ARG A 161 5.68 -2.37 20.33
C ARG A 161 4.74 -2.55 21.53
N ARG A 162 4.37 -3.79 21.84
CA ARG A 162 3.56 -4.10 23.04
C ARG A 162 4.28 -3.76 24.34
N ASP A 163 5.60 -3.96 24.37
CA ASP A 163 6.41 -3.67 25.54
C ASP A 163 6.59 -2.15 25.74
N ASP A 164 6.64 -1.38 24.65
CA ASP A 164 6.82 0.08 24.66
C ASP A 164 5.49 0.86 24.80
N GLU A 165 4.34 0.28 24.38
CA GLU A 165 3.03 0.92 24.36
C GLU A 165 2.04 0.18 25.29
N PRO A 166 1.95 0.53 26.59
CA PRO A 166 0.98 -0.06 27.49
C PRO A 166 -0.46 0.08 26.97
N GLY A 167 -1.13 -1.05 26.75
CA GLY A 167 -2.48 -1.08 26.18
C GLY A 167 -2.53 -1.33 24.66
N PHE A 168 -1.40 -1.44 23.97
CA PHE A 168 -1.37 -1.86 22.58
C PHE A 168 -2.02 -3.24 22.41
N LYS A 169 -3.03 -3.30 21.55
CA LYS A 169 -3.74 -4.56 21.23
C LYS A 169 -3.11 -5.18 19.99
N LEU A 170 -2.57 -6.38 20.16
CA LEU A 170 -2.04 -7.14 19.03
C LEU A 170 -3.10 -7.30 17.93
N PRO A 171 -2.78 -6.97 16.68
CA PRO A 171 -3.67 -7.22 15.55
C PRO A 171 -3.95 -8.71 15.39
N SER A 172 -5.22 -9.08 15.26
CA SER A 172 -5.58 -10.46 14.92
C SER A 172 -5.51 -10.65 13.41
N LEU A 173 -4.44 -11.26 12.92
CA LEU A 173 -4.29 -11.57 11.50
C LEU A 173 -5.20 -12.74 11.10
N SER A 174 -5.96 -12.52 10.03
CA SER A 174 -6.74 -13.57 9.37
C SER A 174 -5.84 -14.65 8.77
N ALA A 175 -6.39 -15.83 8.50
CA ALA A 175 -5.65 -16.90 7.79
C ALA A 175 -5.11 -16.42 6.43
N TYR A 176 -5.85 -15.55 5.72
CA TYR A 176 -5.43 -14.95 4.46
C TYR A 176 -4.19 -14.05 4.64
N GLN A 177 -4.20 -13.13 5.63
CA GLN A 177 -3.07 -12.25 5.90
C GLN A 177 -1.82 -13.05 6.30
N LYS A 178 -1.97 -14.06 7.18
CA LYS A 178 -0.88 -14.98 7.55
C LYS A 178 -0.29 -15.66 6.32
N LYS A 179 -1.14 -16.20 5.44
CA LYS A 179 -0.70 -16.80 4.17
C LYS A 179 0.06 -15.81 3.28
N VAL A 180 -0.43 -14.58 3.15
CA VAL A 180 0.24 -13.56 2.33
C VAL A 180 1.61 -13.20 2.91
N TYR A 181 1.71 -12.92 4.21
CA TYR A 181 2.98 -12.58 4.85
C TYR A 181 4.01 -13.71 4.80
N THR A 182 3.58 -14.96 4.83
CA THR A 182 4.49 -16.11 4.75
C THR A 182 4.90 -16.45 3.33
N THR A 183 4.09 -16.10 2.30
CA THR A 183 4.37 -16.45 0.91
C THR A 183 4.89 -15.29 0.06
N LYS A 184 4.25 -14.12 0.16
CA LYS A 184 4.60 -12.91 -0.58
C LYS A 184 5.48 -11.95 0.23
N GLY A 185 5.32 -11.95 1.55
CA GLY A 185 5.98 -11.01 2.44
C GLY A 185 5.19 -9.74 2.68
N GLY A 186 5.82 -8.80 3.39
CA GLY A 186 5.22 -7.51 3.72
C GLY A 186 5.89 -6.84 4.90
N ALA A 187 5.20 -5.86 5.48
CA ALA A 187 5.65 -5.09 6.64
C ALA A 187 4.52 -5.02 7.70
N PRO A 188 4.18 -6.16 8.33
CA PRO A 188 3.02 -6.25 9.23
C PRO A 188 3.07 -5.30 10.43
N LEU A 189 4.26 -4.85 10.85
CA LEU A 189 4.42 -3.87 11.93
C LEU A 189 3.71 -2.53 11.63
N LEU A 190 3.52 -2.20 10.35
CA LEU A 190 2.88 -0.96 9.92
C LEU A 190 1.35 -1.07 9.81
N ASP A 191 0.77 -2.25 10.04
CA ASP A 191 -0.66 -2.49 9.86
C ASP A 191 -1.51 -1.67 10.83
N GLY A 192 -2.54 -1.03 10.27
CA GLY A 192 -3.47 -0.20 11.05
C GLY A 192 -2.99 1.22 11.34
N ASP A 193 -1.78 1.60 10.92
CA ASP A 193 -1.19 2.91 11.24
C ASP A 193 -1.09 3.88 10.06
N TYR A 194 -1.23 3.39 8.83
CA TYR A 194 -1.07 4.19 7.61
C TYR A 194 -2.20 3.95 6.63
N THR A 195 -2.51 4.95 5.82
CA THR A 195 -3.44 4.79 4.71
C THR A 195 -2.76 4.12 3.53
N ILE A 196 -3.22 2.90 3.22
CA ILE A 196 -2.85 2.17 2.01
C ILE A 196 -3.89 2.51 0.94
N PHE A 197 -3.44 3.12 -0.16
CA PHE A 197 -4.33 3.64 -1.20
C PHE A 197 -4.15 2.96 -2.57
N GLY A 198 -3.32 1.91 -2.62
CA GLY A 198 -3.09 1.14 -3.84
C GLY A 198 -2.18 -0.05 -3.65
N GLU A 199 -1.89 -0.73 -4.74
CA GLU A 199 -0.98 -1.87 -4.77
C GLU A 199 -0.25 -1.98 -6.10
N VAL A 200 0.99 -2.47 -6.07
CA VAL A 200 1.76 -2.85 -7.25
C VAL A 200 1.13 -4.08 -7.89
N VAL A 201 0.82 -3.99 -9.17
CA VAL A 201 0.27 -5.09 -9.97
C VAL A 201 1.29 -5.69 -10.92
N ASP A 202 2.34 -4.92 -11.27
CA ASP A 202 3.49 -5.39 -12.04
C ASP A 202 4.76 -4.60 -11.67
N GLY A 203 5.94 -5.20 -11.85
CA GLY A 203 7.21 -4.53 -11.56
C GLY A 203 7.72 -4.70 -10.12
N MET A 204 7.24 -5.68 -9.33
CA MET A 204 7.79 -5.97 -7.98
C MET A 204 9.30 -6.22 -7.99
N GLY A 205 9.85 -6.84 -9.03
CA GLY A 205 11.30 -7.01 -9.18
C GLY A 205 12.06 -5.68 -9.22
N VAL A 206 11.45 -4.61 -9.76
CA VAL A 206 12.02 -3.25 -9.74
C VAL A 206 12.00 -2.71 -8.31
N VAL A 207 10.88 -2.83 -7.58
CA VAL A 207 10.78 -2.45 -6.15
C VAL A 207 11.88 -3.13 -5.34
N GLU A 208 12.03 -4.44 -5.48
CA GLU A 208 13.07 -5.21 -4.78
C GLU A 208 14.49 -4.78 -5.18
N SER A 209 14.72 -4.45 -6.45
CA SER A 209 16.03 -3.97 -6.91
C SER A 209 16.40 -2.61 -6.33
N ILE A 210 15.40 -1.72 -6.14
CA ILE A 210 15.57 -0.43 -5.48
C ILE A 210 15.83 -0.65 -3.99
N ASN A 211 15.08 -1.54 -3.33
CA ASN A 211 15.24 -1.81 -1.90
C ASN A 211 16.59 -2.44 -1.51
N LYS A 212 17.34 -2.96 -2.48
CA LYS A 212 18.67 -3.58 -2.29
C LYS A 212 19.85 -2.66 -2.62
N VAL A 213 19.62 -1.38 -2.95
CA VAL A 213 20.74 -0.47 -3.21
C VAL A 213 21.52 -0.17 -1.93
N PRO A 214 22.83 0.09 -2.02
CA PRO A 214 23.59 0.56 -0.88
C PRO A 214 23.06 1.89 -0.36
N ILE A 215 22.98 2.02 0.95
CA ILE A 215 22.46 3.19 1.68
C ILE A 215 23.49 3.69 2.69
N ASP A 216 23.33 4.95 3.13
CA ASP A 216 24.06 5.52 4.26
C ASP A 216 23.38 5.19 5.61
N ALA A 217 23.90 5.77 6.69
CA ALA A 217 23.39 5.56 8.04
C ALA A 217 21.99 6.17 8.26
N GLU A 218 21.59 7.14 7.44
CA GLU A 218 20.31 7.82 7.44
C GLU A 218 19.30 7.17 6.46
N GLU A 219 19.65 5.98 5.93
CA GLU A 219 18.84 5.21 4.97
C GLU A 219 18.66 5.87 3.57
N HIS A 220 19.53 6.84 3.21
CA HIS A 220 19.55 7.42 1.87
C HIS A 220 20.36 6.55 0.90
N PRO A 221 19.90 6.34 -0.35
CA PRO A 221 20.70 5.67 -1.37
C PRO A 221 22.04 6.38 -1.62
N LEU A 222 23.17 5.63 -1.57
CA LEU A 222 24.51 6.17 -1.89
C LEU A 222 24.62 6.63 -3.36
N LYS A 223 23.75 6.12 -4.24
CA LYS A 223 23.61 6.57 -5.62
C LYS A 223 22.13 6.81 -5.87
N GLU A 224 21.83 7.96 -6.43
CA GLU A 224 20.45 8.34 -6.74
C GLU A 224 19.71 7.27 -7.56
N VAL A 225 18.53 6.93 -7.08
CA VAL A 225 17.55 6.16 -7.85
C VAL A 225 16.39 7.09 -8.15
N VAL A 226 16.12 7.30 -9.43
CA VAL A 226 15.25 8.39 -9.90
C VAL A 226 13.85 7.86 -10.22
N VAL A 227 12.83 8.57 -9.76
CA VAL A 227 11.48 8.56 -10.32
C VAL A 227 11.50 9.54 -11.49
N LYS A 228 11.56 9.05 -12.72
CA LYS A 228 11.59 9.91 -13.92
C LYS A 228 10.30 10.68 -14.05
N ARG A 229 9.17 9.98 -13.93
CA ARG A 229 7.79 10.51 -13.87
C ARG A 229 6.81 9.43 -13.46
N ILE A 230 5.60 9.84 -13.10
CA ILE A 230 4.46 8.93 -12.90
C ILE A 230 3.39 9.29 -13.95
N ARG A 231 2.78 8.26 -14.58
CA ARG A 231 1.72 8.46 -15.56
C ARG A 231 0.47 7.66 -15.22
N ILE A 232 -0.70 8.25 -15.46
CA ILE A 232 -1.96 7.53 -15.43
C ILE A 232 -2.11 6.83 -16.78
N VAL A 233 -2.31 5.50 -16.75
CA VAL A 233 -2.43 4.67 -17.96
C VAL A 233 -3.84 4.12 -18.15
N LYS A 234 -4.65 4.14 -17.09
CA LYS A 234 -6.06 3.76 -17.11
C LYS A 234 -6.83 4.51 -16.01
N ARG A 235 -8.08 4.88 -16.31
CA ARG A 235 -9.05 5.45 -15.36
C ARG A 235 -10.32 4.60 -15.30
#